data_13a954bfc6e9fe0ae74d6c9e8f58e2c2
#
_entry.id   13a954bfc6e9fe0ae74d6c9e8f58e2c2
#
_cell.length_a   1.000
_cell.length_b   1.000
_cell.length_c   1.000
_cell.angle_alpha   90.00
_cell.angle_beta   90.00
_cell.angle_gamma   90.00
#
_symmetry.space_group_name_H-M   'P 1'
#
loop_
_entity.id
_entity.type
_entity.pdbx_description
1 polymer ?
#
loop_
_entity_poly.entity_id
_entity_poly.type
_entity_poly.pdbx_seq_one_letter_code
_entity_poly.pdbx_strand_id
1 'polypeptide(L)'
;LMRMGSRVESADFETGPGLWNLQLEGDETIKARFLLPALGFASKPYIPDIPGIEDFEGEWCHTARWPQEGIDLDGRKVALIGTGASGVQVAQEAAKRAEALIIFQRTPILALPMRQERLTREDQEREKYGYPAYFEQRRHTSAGFEYQSLEVSALEVGEEERNAHFEDLWQATADGPIWKEER
;
A
#
# COMPACT_ATOMS: atom_id res chain seq x y z
N LEU A 1 16.84 10.21 -17.92
CA LEU A 1 16.04 9.61 -18.97
C LEU A 1 15.27 8.43 -18.40
N MET A 2 13.96 8.37 -18.58
CA MET A 2 13.13 7.27 -18.12
C MET A 2 12.69 6.45 -19.34
N ARG A 3 12.80 5.13 -19.28
CA ARG A 3 12.33 4.21 -20.32
C ARG A 3 11.23 3.34 -19.75
N MET A 4 10.04 3.46 -20.31
CA MET A 4 8.86 2.68 -19.92
C MET A 4 8.75 1.43 -20.79
N GLY A 5 7.93 0.44 -20.35
CA GLY A 5 7.70 -0.79 -21.10
C GLY A 5 8.94 -1.67 -21.28
N SER A 6 9.91 -1.57 -20.34
CA SER A 6 11.16 -2.31 -20.41
C SER A 6 11.31 -3.18 -19.17
N ARG A 7 10.84 -4.42 -19.28
CA ARG A 7 10.95 -5.39 -18.18
C ARG A 7 12.35 -5.99 -18.15
N VAL A 8 13.01 -5.95 -17.00
CA VAL A 8 14.29 -6.64 -16.78
C VAL A 8 13.99 -8.07 -16.33
N GLU A 9 14.56 -9.05 -17.02
CA GLU A 9 14.39 -10.48 -16.75
C GLU A 9 15.53 -11.05 -15.92
N SER A 10 16.77 -10.62 -16.19
CA SER A 10 17.93 -10.97 -15.39
C SER A 10 18.92 -9.82 -15.28
N ALA A 11 19.79 -9.91 -14.27
CA ALA A 11 20.86 -8.96 -14.03
C ALA A 11 22.10 -9.72 -13.55
N ASP A 12 23.14 -9.77 -14.37
CA ASP A 12 24.37 -10.50 -14.12
C ASP A 12 25.56 -9.54 -14.01
N PHE A 13 26.37 -9.69 -12.96
CA PHE A 13 27.53 -8.85 -12.75
C PHE A 13 28.80 -9.50 -13.31
N GLU A 14 29.43 -8.82 -14.28
CA GLU A 14 30.73 -9.21 -14.80
C GLU A 14 31.86 -8.55 -13.99
N THR A 15 32.59 -9.35 -13.24
CA THR A 15 33.67 -8.87 -12.36
C THR A 15 34.87 -8.29 -13.12
N GLY A 16 35.21 -8.82 -14.30
CA GLY A 16 36.32 -8.32 -15.10
C GLY A 16 36.15 -6.84 -15.51
N PRO A 17 35.14 -6.49 -16.27
CA PRO A 17 34.82 -5.10 -16.64
C PRO A 17 34.17 -4.30 -15.56
N GLY A 18 33.64 -4.89 -14.48
CA GLY A 18 32.91 -4.23 -13.42
C GLY A 18 31.56 -3.68 -13.88
N LEU A 19 30.84 -4.45 -14.69
CA LEU A 19 29.57 -4.02 -15.30
C LEU A 19 28.45 -5.01 -15.00
N TRP A 20 27.25 -4.45 -14.86
CA TRP A 20 26.00 -5.20 -14.87
C TRP A 20 25.51 -5.39 -16.30
N ASN A 21 25.17 -6.63 -16.67
CA ASN A 21 24.44 -6.95 -17.88
C ASN A 21 22.98 -7.19 -17.50
N LEU A 22 22.10 -6.36 -18.01
CA LEU A 22 20.66 -6.42 -17.77
C LEU A 22 20.02 -6.99 -19.03
N GLN A 23 19.45 -8.18 -18.92
CA GLN A 23 18.64 -8.76 -19.99
C GLN A 23 17.22 -8.23 -19.90
N LEU A 24 16.74 -7.65 -20.98
CA LEU A 24 15.36 -7.16 -21.07
C LEU A 24 14.49 -8.17 -21.84
N GLU A 25 13.20 -8.09 -21.63
CA GLU A 25 12.22 -8.78 -22.43
C GLU A 25 12.39 -8.41 -23.93
N GLY A 26 12.46 -9.41 -24.81
CA GLY A 26 12.70 -9.20 -26.25
C GLY A 26 14.17 -9.20 -26.65
N ASP A 27 15.03 -9.91 -25.93
CA ASP A 27 16.46 -10.16 -26.24
C ASP A 27 17.38 -8.94 -26.25
N GLU A 28 16.94 -7.81 -25.74
CA GLU A 28 17.79 -6.62 -25.62
C GLU A 28 18.62 -6.69 -24.34
N THR A 29 19.90 -6.35 -24.44
CA THR A 29 20.82 -6.27 -23.29
C THR A 29 21.29 -4.84 -23.06
N ILE A 30 21.23 -4.40 -21.82
CA ILE A 30 21.77 -3.10 -21.37
C ILE A 30 22.95 -3.34 -20.43
N LYS A 31 24.05 -2.61 -20.66
CA LYS A 31 25.19 -2.60 -19.75
C LYS A 31 25.17 -1.37 -18.85
N ALA A 32 25.33 -1.59 -17.54
CA ALA A 32 25.34 -0.51 -16.57
C ALA A 32 26.46 -0.67 -15.54
N ARG A 33 27.06 0.43 -15.11
CA ARG A 33 28.06 0.43 -14.05
C ARG A 33 27.43 0.22 -12.68
N PHE A 34 26.24 0.78 -12.47
CA PHE A 34 25.51 0.71 -11.22
C PHE A 34 24.11 0.17 -11.49
N LEU A 35 23.66 -0.72 -10.60
CA LEU A 35 22.28 -1.22 -10.58
C LEU A 35 21.64 -0.85 -9.23
N LEU A 36 20.53 -0.13 -9.29
CA LEU A 36 19.75 0.27 -8.12
C LEU A 36 18.36 -0.39 -8.20
N PRO A 37 18.21 -1.62 -7.68
CA PRO A 37 16.93 -2.31 -7.70
C PRO A 37 15.96 -1.63 -6.72
N ALA A 38 14.88 -1.10 -7.23
CA ALA A 38 13.80 -0.48 -6.45
C ALA A 38 12.50 -1.30 -6.59
N LEU A 39 12.59 -2.62 -6.38
CA LEU A 39 11.54 -3.59 -6.67
C LEU A 39 10.42 -3.63 -5.61
N GLY A 40 10.63 -3.00 -4.46
CA GLY A 40 9.76 -3.13 -3.32
C GLY A 40 9.85 -4.51 -2.64
N PHE A 41 9.23 -4.64 -1.50
CA PHE A 41 9.25 -5.88 -0.69
C PHE A 41 8.10 -6.85 -1.03
N ALA A 42 7.09 -6.42 -1.78
CA ALA A 42 5.88 -7.19 -2.09
C ALA A 42 5.63 -7.36 -3.60
N SER A 43 6.70 -7.42 -4.40
CA SER A 43 6.62 -7.50 -5.87
C SER A 43 6.12 -8.85 -6.38
N LYS A 44 6.30 -9.93 -5.60
CA LYS A 44 5.82 -11.27 -5.95
C LYS A 44 4.57 -11.62 -5.16
N PRO A 45 3.41 -11.76 -5.82
CA PRO A 45 2.19 -12.19 -5.15
C PRO A 45 2.35 -13.62 -4.61
N TYR A 46 1.87 -13.84 -3.41
CA TYR A 46 1.79 -15.16 -2.79
C TYR A 46 0.33 -15.61 -2.76
N ILE A 47 0.05 -16.71 -3.43
CA ILE A 47 -1.24 -17.38 -3.37
C ILE A 47 -1.04 -18.58 -2.44
N PRO A 48 -1.76 -18.64 -1.30
CA PRO A 48 -1.65 -19.79 -0.41
C PRO A 48 -2.16 -21.06 -1.10
N ASP A 49 -1.57 -22.18 -0.71
CA ASP A 49 -2.02 -23.49 -1.15
C ASP A 49 -3.34 -23.83 -0.43
N ILE A 50 -4.44 -23.51 -1.09
CA ILE A 50 -5.79 -23.77 -0.61
C ILE A 50 -6.32 -24.98 -1.38
N PRO A 51 -6.56 -26.13 -0.70
CA PRO A 51 -7.10 -27.29 -1.40
C PRO A 51 -8.40 -26.98 -2.14
N GLY A 52 -8.46 -27.34 -3.42
CA GLY A 52 -9.63 -27.13 -4.27
C GLY A 52 -9.77 -25.71 -4.83
N ILE A 53 -8.77 -24.86 -4.74
CA ILE A 53 -8.82 -23.51 -5.33
C ILE A 53 -8.99 -23.57 -6.87
N GLU A 54 -8.43 -24.59 -7.49
CA GLU A 54 -8.54 -24.88 -8.92
C GLU A 54 -9.91 -25.41 -9.33
N ASP A 55 -10.70 -25.92 -8.39
CA ASP A 55 -12.06 -26.40 -8.64
C ASP A 55 -13.10 -25.28 -8.57
N PHE A 56 -12.67 -24.07 -8.21
CA PHE A 56 -13.56 -22.93 -8.15
C PHE A 56 -13.93 -22.43 -9.54
N GLU A 57 -15.19 -22.61 -9.92
CA GLU A 57 -15.72 -22.27 -11.25
C GLU A 57 -15.96 -20.75 -11.44
N GLY A 58 -15.86 -19.94 -10.37
CA GLY A 58 -16.03 -18.50 -10.43
C GLY A 58 -14.77 -17.77 -10.86
N GLU A 59 -14.92 -16.49 -11.15
CA GLU A 59 -13.79 -15.59 -11.41
C GLU A 59 -13.03 -15.29 -10.12
N TRP A 60 -11.72 -15.42 -10.13
CA TRP A 60 -10.90 -15.04 -8.99
C TRP A 60 -9.58 -14.40 -9.41
N CYS A 61 -9.04 -13.53 -8.58
CA CYS A 61 -7.73 -12.94 -8.78
C CYS A 61 -7.05 -12.61 -7.45
N HIS A 62 -5.74 -12.50 -7.49
CA HIS A 62 -4.97 -11.89 -6.41
C HIS A 62 -4.95 -10.37 -6.59
N THR A 63 -5.12 -9.59 -5.50
CA THR A 63 -5.20 -8.12 -5.57
C THR A 63 -3.99 -7.45 -6.23
N ALA A 64 -2.80 -8.06 -6.15
CA ALA A 64 -1.61 -7.60 -6.88
C ALA A 64 -1.66 -7.87 -8.40
N ARG A 65 -2.64 -8.60 -8.88
CA ARG A 65 -2.89 -8.91 -10.30
C ARG A 65 -4.30 -8.54 -10.70
N TRP A 66 -4.79 -7.43 -10.16
CA TRP A 66 -6.09 -6.91 -10.53
C TRP A 66 -6.11 -6.60 -12.02
N PRO A 67 -7.10 -7.10 -12.81
CA PRO A 67 -7.21 -6.82 -14.22
C PRO A 67 -7.31 -5.32 -14.50
N GLN A 68 -6.66 -4.85 -15.56
CA GLN A 68 -6.67 -3.41 -15.92
C GLN A 68 -8.07 -2.92 -16.31
N GLU A 69 -8.88 -3.78 -16.91
CA GLU A 69 -10.28 -3.57 -17.24
C GLU A 69 -11.18 -3.56 -16.01
N GLY A 70 -10.66 -3.99 -14.86
CA GLY A 70 -11.41 -4.15 -13.63
C GLY A 70 -12.14 -5.49 -13.55
N ILE A 71 -12.85 -5.69 -12.43
CA ILE A 71 -13.74 -6.84 -12.22
C ILE A 71 -15.14 -6.29 -12.02
N ASP A 72 -16.10 -6.88 -12.71
CA ASP A 72 -17.50 -6.55 -12.50
C ASP A 72 -17.98 -7.22 -11.19
N LEU A 73 -18.30 -6.38 -10.20
CA LEU A 73 -18.80 -6.81 -8.89
C LEU A 73 -20.31 -6.59 -8.73
N ASP A 74 -20.96 -5.94 -9.70
CA ASP A 74 -22.35 -5.52 -9.57
C ASP A 74 -23.30 -6.73 -9.50
N GLY A 75 -24.05 -6.80 -8.39
CA GLY A 75 -25.00 -7.89 -8.16
C GLY A 75 -24.39 -9.27 -7.94
N ARG A 76 -23.06 -9.38 -7.79
CA ARG A 76 -22.38 -10.66 -7.58
C ARG A 76 -22.18 -10.95 -6.10
N LYS A 77 -22.10 -12.23 -5.76
CA LYS A 77 -21.65 -12.69 -4.44
C LYS A 77 -20.13 -12.76 -4.46
N VAL A 78 -19.51 -11.94 -3.62
CA VAL A 78 -18.05 -11.78 -3.57
C VAL A 78 -17.50 -12.38 -2.30
N ALA A 79 -16.47 -13.20 -2.44
CA ALA A 79 -15.67 -13.73 -1.34
C ALA A 79 -14.31 -13.04 -1.32
N LEU A 80 -13.92 -12.44 -0.19
CA LEU A 80 -12.63 -11.80 0.02
C LEU A 80 -11.84 -12.57 1.05
N ILE A 81 -10.66 -13.05 0.68
CA ILE A 81 -9.75 -13.76 1.58
C ILE A 81 -8.64 -12.82 2.03
N GLY A 82 -8.64 -12.49 3.32
CA GLY A 82 -7.67 -11.64 3.96
C GLY A 82 -8.13 -10.19 4.14
N THR A 83 -7.72 -9.62 5.26
CA THR A 83 -8.01 -8.24 5.68
C THR A 83 -6.75 -7.40 5.86
N GLY A 84 -5.68 -7.69 5.09
CA GLY A 84 -4.54 -6.80 4.98
C GLY A 84 -4.92 -5.47 4.31
N ALA A 85 -3.98 -4.53 4.20
CA ALA A 85 -4.24 -3.19 3.65
C ALA A 85 -4.97 -3.21 2.30
N SER A 86 -4.58 -4.10 1.38
CA SER A 86 -5.28 -4.26 0.10
C SER A 86 -6.68 -4.84 0.27
N GLY A 87 -6.85 -5.83 1.15
CA GLY A 87 -8.16 -6.46 1.40
C GLY A 87 -9.17 -5.46 1.96
N VAL A 88 -8.76 -4.62 2.91
CA VAL A 88 -9.63 -3.57 3.47
C VAL A 88 -10.12 -2.60 2.38
N GLN A 89 -9.23 -2.17 1.48
CA GLN A 89 -9.60 -1.29 0.38
C GLN A 89 -10.57 -1.95 -0.61
N VAL A 90 -10.31 -3.22 -0.98
CA VAL A 90 -11.22 -3.98 -1.84
C VAL A 90 -12.56 -4.20 -1.18
N ALA A 91 -12.59 -4.51 0.13
CA ALA A 91 -13.83 -4.68 0.88
C ALA A 91 -14.74 -3.45 0.82
N GLN A 92 -14.17 -2.26 0.97
CA GLN A 92 -14.91 -1.01 0.92
C GLN A 92 -15.58 -0.77 -0.43
N GLU A 93 -14.89 -1.10 -1.53
CA GLU A 93 -15.45 -0.93 -2.86
C GLU A 93 -16.43 -2.06 -3.22
N ALA A 94 -16.12 -3.29 -2.86
CA ALA A 94 -17.00 -4.42 -3.09
C ALA A 94 -18.32 -4.30 -2.34
N ALA A 95 -18.29 -3.80 -1.09
CA ALA A 95 -19.50 -3.61 -0.28
C ALA A 95 -20.52 -2.62 -0.89
N LYS A 96 -20.08 -1.73 -1.77
CA LYS A 96 -20.96 -0.75 -2.44
C LYS A 96 -21.68 -1.35 -3.64
N ARG A 97 -21.17 -2.43 -4.21
CA ARG A 97 -21.58 -2.94 -5.54
C ARG A 97 -22.06 -4.39 -5.51
N ALA A 98 -21.49 -5.21 -4.66
CA ALA A 98 -21.82 -6.63 -4.58
C ALA A 98 -23.22 -6.86 -3.98
N GLU A 99 -23.91 -7.89 -4.44
CA GLU A 99 -25.14 -8.39 -3.80
C GLU A 99 -24.86 -8.89 -2.38
N ALA A 100 -23.72 -9.58 -2.21
CA ALA A 100 -23.25 -10.06 -0.93
C ALA A 100 -21.72 -10.07 -0.90
N LEU A 101 -21.14 -9.68 0.24
CA LEU A 101 -19.71 -9.73 0.49
C LEU A 101 -19.43 -10.62 1.71
N ILE A 102 -18.65 -11.68 1.51
CA ILE A 102 -18.18 -12.56 2.57
C ILE A 102 -16.69 -12.34 2.74
N ILE A 103 -16.24 -12.00 3.96
CA ILE A 103 -14.84 -11.74 4.26
C ILE A 103 -14.31 -12.88 5.15
N PHE A 104 -13.27 -13.55 4.65
CA PHE A 104 -12.54 -14.56 5.40
C PHE A 104 -11.28 -13.95 6.01
N GLN A 105 -11.22 -13.89 7.33
CA GLN A 105 -10.05 -13.36 8.04
C GLN A 105 -9.55 -14.34 9.11
N ARG A 106 -8.24 -14.47 9.21
CA ARG A 106 -7.60 -15.22 10.28
C ARG A 106 -7.36 -14.35 11.51
N THR A 107 -6.77 -13.18 11.28
CA THR A 107 -6.43 -12.22 12.33
C THR A 107 -7.08 -10.89 11.99
N PRO A 108 -7.91 -10.32 12.87
CA PRO A 108 -8.50 -9.01 12.65
C PRO A 108 -7.41 -7.94 12.53
N ILE A 109 -7.58 -7.01 11.60
CA ILE A 109 -6.77 -5.80 11.51
C ILE A 109 -7.61 -4.66 12.06
N LEU A 110 -7.06 -3.97 13.05
CA LEU A 110 -7.62 -2.73 13.54
C LEU A 110 -7.22 -1.62 12.56
N ALA A 111 -8.20 -1.01 11.93
CA ALA A 111 -8.00 0.11 11.01
C ALA A 111 -8.87 1.27 11.44
N LEU A 112 -8.27 2.46 11.50
CA LEU A 112 -9.02 3.70 11.69
C LEU A 112 -9.63 4.15 10.36
N PRO A 113 -10.81 4.80 10.38
CA PRO A 113 -11.36 5.42 9.19
C PRO A 113 -10.38 6.47 8.66
N MET A 114 -10.04 6.36 7.38
CA MET A 114 -9.24 7.37 6.70
C MET A 114 -10.16 8.19 5.80
N ARG A 115 -10.27 9.48 6.07
CA ARG A 115 -11.01 10.40 5.19
C ARG A 115 -10.16 10.68 3.97
N GLN A 116 -10.58 10.17 2.83
CA GLN A 116 -10.01 10.53 1.54
C GLN A 116 -10.78 11.70 0.95
N GLU A 117 -10.09 12.81 0.74
CA GLU A 117 -10.62 13.95 0.02
C GLU A 117 -10.07 13.99 -1.40
N ARG A 118 -10.89 14.45 -2.34
CA ARG A 118 -10.42 14.77 -3.68
C ARG A 118 -9.66 16.09 -3.62
N LEU A 119 -8.36 16.02 -3.81
CA LEU A 119 -7.51 17.20 -3.88
C LEU A 119 -7.82 17.98 -5.16
N THR A 120 -8.13 19.26 -5.02
CA THR A 120 -8.20 20.18 -6.15
C THR A 120 -6.79 20.53 -6.64
N ARG A 121 -6.70 21.16 -7.81
CA ARG A 121 -5.40 21.67 -8.30
C ARG A 121 -4.81 22.71 -7.35
N GLU A 122 -5.66 23.55 -6.77
CA GLU A 122 -5.25 24.60 -5.81
C GLU A 122 -4.70 23.97 -4.52
N ASP A 123 -5.35 22.92 -4.00
CA ASP A 123 -4.83 22.17 -2.85
C ASP A 123 -3.46 21.58 -3.14
N GLN A 124 -3.29 20.95 -4.30
CA GLN A 124 -2.00 20.37 -4.70
C GLN A 124 -0.90 21.43 -4.86
N GLU A 125 -1.22 22.59 -5.41
CA GLU A 125 -0.27 23.69 -5.56
C GLU A 125 0.10 24.27 -4.19
N ARG A 126 -0.85 24.46 -3.29
CA ARG A 126 -0.63 24.91 -1.92
C ARG A 126 0.29 23.95 -1.16
N GLU A 127 0.03 22.66 -1.22
CA GLU A 127 0.83 21.65 -0.53
C GLU A 127 2.27 21.58 -1.03
N LYS A 128 2.50 21.75 -2.34
CA LYS A 128 3.84 21.75 -2.92
C LYS A 128 4.77 22.83 -2.34
N TYR A 129 4.23 23.95 -1.90
CA TYR A 129 5.02 24.98 -1.21
C TYR A 129 5.56 24.48 0.13
N GLY A 130 4.85 23.58 0.81
CA GLY A 130 5.27 22.97 2.06
C GLY A 130 6.26 21.82 1.93
N TYR A 131 6.46 21.26 0.71
CA TYR A 131 7.29 20.07 0.51
C TYR A 131 8.73 20.16 1.06
N PRO A 132 9.47 21.28 0.91
CA PRO A 132 10.82 21.34 1.47
C PRO A 132 10.87 21.15 2.97
N ALA A 133 9.99 21.82 3.71
CA ALA A 133 9.89 21.68 5.17
C ALA A 133 9.37 20.28 5.56
N TYR A 134 8.38 19.79 4.86
CA TYR A 134 7.82 18.46 5.04
C TYR A 134 8.85 17.34 4.83
N PHE A 135 9.64 17.40 3.76
CA PHE A 135 10.68 16.42 3.53
C PHE A 135 11.84 16.53 4.52
N GLU A 136 12.14 17.73 5.01
CA GLU A 136 13.13 17.90 6.06
C GLU A 136 12.65 17.29 7.38
N GLN A 137 11.40 17.53 7.78
CA GLN A 137 10.80 16.90 8.95
C GLN A 137 10.86 15.36 8.87
N ARG A 138 10.50 14.78 7.73
CA ARG A 138 10.50 13.33 7.53
C ARG A 138 11.87 12.69 7.64
N ARG A 139 12.96 13.42 7.44
CA ARG A 139 14.32 12.90 7.66
C ARG A 139 14.62 12.62 9.12
N HIS A 140 13.88 13.26 10.03
CA HIS A 140 14.06 13.15 11.47
C HIS A 140 13.01 12.26 12.14
N THR A 141 12.09 11.67 11.37
CA THR A 141 11.08 10.75 11.89
C THR A 141 11.46 9.30 11.67
N SER A 142 10.87 8.40 12.45
CA SER A 142 11.06 6.96 12.29
C SER A 142 10.58 6.49 10.91
N ALA A 143 11.46 5.85 10.15
CA ALA A 143 11.18 5.33 8.80
C ALA A 143 10.67 6.39 7.79
N GLY A 144 10.82 7.68 8.07
CA GLY A 144 10.38 8.76 7.19
C GLY A 144 8.85 8.93 7.13
N PHE A 145 8.13 8.50 8.14
CA PHE A 145 6.70 8.75 8.29
C PHE A 145 6.41 10.17 8.78
N GLU A 146 5.19 10.65 8.58
CA GLU A 146 4.76 12.01 8.97
C GLU A 146 4.53 12.16 10.47
N TYR A 147 4.23 11.05 11.14
CA TYR A 147 3.91 11.02 12.54
C TYR A 147 5.13 10.67 13.36
N GLN A 148 5.21 11.27 14.53
CA GLN A 148 6.19 10.92 15.55
C GLN A 148 5.59 9.87 16.48
N SER A 149 6.44 8.94 16.90
CA SER A 149 6.06 8.03 17.99
C SER A 149 5.98 8.81 19.28
N LEU A 150 5.00 8.50 20.13
CA LEU A 150 4.98 9.00 21.50
C LEU A 150 6.23 8.49 22.23
N GLU A 151 6.79 9.32 23.13
CA GLU A 151 7.95 8.93 23.94
C GLU A 151 7.59 7.87 24.98
N VAL A 152 6.30 7.72 25.28
CA VAL A 152 5.78 6.78 26.26
C VAL A 152 5.10 5.61 25.58
N SER A 153 5.44 4.39 26.00
CA SER A 153 4.80 3.18 25.48
C SER A 153 3.35 3.07 25.95
N ALA A 154 2.45 2.61 25.08
CA ALA A 154 1.07 2.32 25.45
C ALA A 154 0.94 1.26 26.58
N LEU A 155 2.00 0.49 26.87
CA LEU A 155 2.06 -0.47 27.98
C LEU A 155 2.49 0.16 29.31
N GLU A 156 3.04 1.38 29.27
CA GLU A 156 3.53 2.10 30.45
C GLU A 156 2.51 3.10 31.00
N VAL A 157 1.48 3.41 30.23
CA VAL A 157 0.37 4.29 30.66
C VAL A 157 -0.81 3.49 31.21
N GLY A 158 -1.60 4.10 32.08
CA GLY A 158 -2.83 3.52 32.60
C GLY A 158 -3.87 3.27 31.51
N GLU A 159 -4.80 2.35 31.78
CA GLU A 159 -5.85 2.00 30.82
C GLU A 159 -6.74 3.21 30.46
N GLU A 160 -7.07 4.03 31.45
CA GLU A 160 -7.91 5.22 31.24
C GLU A 160 -7.22 6.24 30.32
N GLU A 161 -5.95 6.55 30.56
CA GLU A 161 -5.16 7.46 29.74
C GLU A 161 -4.97 6.93 28.32
N ARG A 162 -4.67 5.65 28.19
CA ARG A 162 -4.53 4.98 26.89
C ARG A 162 -5.84 5.01 26.10
N ASN A 163 -6.97 4.73 26.74
CA ASN A 163 -8.28 4.73 26.10
C ASN A 163 -8.69 6.16 25.69
N ALA A 164 -8.42 7.15 26.53
CA ALA A 164 -8.65 8.56 26.20
C ALA A 164 -7.85 8.97 24.96
N HIS A 165 -6.56 8.62 24.90
CA HIS A 165 -5.73 8.93 23.73
C HIS A 165 -6.24 8.24 22.45
N PHE A 166 -6.68 6.99 22.53
CA PHE A 166 -7.27 6.31 21.37
C PHE A 166 -8.60 6.92 20.93
N GLU A 167 -9.41 7.38 21.87
CA GLU A 167 -10.66 8.10 21.57
C GLU A 167 -10.37 9.44 20.88
N ASP A 168 -9.39 10.20 21.37
CA ASP A 168 -8.98 11.46 20.75
C ASP A 168 -8.48 11.25 19.31
N LEU A 169 -7.67 10.22 19.07
CA LEU A 169 -7.24 9.83 17.73
C LEU A 169 -8.42 9.42 16.85
N TRP A 170 -9.37 8.69 17.40
CA TRP A 170 -10.58 8.30 16.66
C TRP A 170 -11.41 9.53 16.26
N GLN A 171 -11.63 10.46 17.17
CA GLN A 171 -12.37 11.69 16.89
C GLN A 171 -11.62 12.57 15.88
N ALA A 172 -10.31 12.71 16.02
CA ALA A 172 -9.49 13.45 15.06
C ALA A 172 -9.58 12.85 13.65
N THR A 173 -9.60 11.51 13.52
CA THR A 173 -9.83 10.85 12.22
C THR A 173 -11.27 10.99 11.75
N ALA A 174 -12.22 11.11 12.66
CA ALA A 174 -13.63 11.34 12.33
C ALA A 174 -13.89 12.78 11.85
N ASP A 175 -13.16 13.78 12.36
CA ASP A 175 -13.40 15.21 12.09
C ASP A 175 -12.44 15.82 11.03
N GLY A 176 -11.43 15.11 10.58
CA GLY A 176 -10.50 15.57 9.54
C GLY A 176 -9.17 14.85 9.53
N PRO A 177 -8.27 15.17 8.62
CA PRO A 177 -6.96 14.54 8.61
C PRO A 177 -6.16 14.91 9.85
N ILE A 178 -5.59 13.89 10.51
CA ILE A 178 -4.81 13.97 11.75
C ILE A 178 -3.66 15.01 11.69
N TRP A 179 -3.20 15.34 10.49
CA TRP A 179 -2.07 16.27 10.27
C TRP A 179 -2.46 17.75 10.14
N LYS A 180 -3.74 18.12 10.31
CA LYS A 180 -4.16 19.54 10.18
C LYS A 180 -4.02 20.35 11.47
N GLU A 181 -3.75 19.76 12.62
CA GLU A 181 -3.76 20.46 13.91
C GLU A 181 -2.40 20.96 14.42
N GLU A 182 -1.29 20.63 13.78
CA GLU A 182 0.03 21.16 14.17
C GLU A 182 0.54 22.17 13.16
N ARG A 183 -0.04 23.39 13.17
CA ARG A 183 0.56 24.58 12.57
C ARG A 183 0.56 25.74 13.55
#